data_0ac8991800e5f1c8b4d8a47d8bdcaa36
#
_entry.id   0ac8991800e5f1c8b4d8a47d8bdcaa36
#
_cell.length_a   1.000
_cell.length_b   1.000
_cell.length_c   1.000
_cell.angle_alpha   90.00
_cell.angle_beta   90.00
_cell.angle_gamma   90.00
#
_symmetry.space_group_name_H-M   'P 1'
#
loop_
_entity.id
_entity.type
_entity.pdbx_description
1 polymer ?
#
loop_
_entity_poly.entity_id
_entity_poly.type
_entity_poly.pdbx_seq_one_letter_code
_entity_poly.pdbx_strand_id
1 'polypeptide(L)'
;MAKIRKKGKKETPGISTASLPDIIFMLLFFFMVTTVMREVELIVTVSPPDASEVQKLEDKSLVSYIYIGEPIKRLQKSMGKEPRIQLNDAFAEVNQLKDFVFQSSLKIPEYDRKKQIISMKIDQLTKMGIVSDVKQELREANALKINYSTKKGFIASK
;
A
#
# COMPACT_ATOMS: atom_id res chain seq x y z
N MET A 1 -70.10 50.49 8.11
CA MET A 1 -69.83 49.05 8.25
C MET A 1 -68.40 48.77 7.82
N ALA A 2 -67.51 48.55 8.77
CA ALA A 2 -66.10 48.34 8.51
C ALA A 2 -65.87 46.86 8.20
N LYS A 3 -65.37 46.56 6.98
CA LYS A 3 -64.96 45.21 6.56
C LYS A 3 -63.57 44.91 7.11
N ILE A 4 -63.51 44.08 8.13
CA ILE A 4 -62.24 43.57 8.68
C ILE A 4 -61.60 42.58 7.65
N ARG A 5 -60.52 43.04 7.01
CA ARG A 5 -59.67 42.17 6.18
C ARG A 5 -58.90 41.20 7.11
N LYS A 6 -59.25 39.91 7.06
CA LYS A 6 -58.48 38.87 7.67
C LYS A 6 -57.09 38.83 7.01
N LYS A 7 -56.07 39.13 7.79
CA LYS A 7 -54.66 39.01 7.41
C LYS A 7 -54.30 37.50 7.19
N GLY A 8 -54.05 37.12 5.98
CA GLY A 8 -53.68 35.75 5.63
C GLY A 8 -52.47 35.33 6.46
N LYS A 9 -52.58 34.18 7.10
CA LYS A 9 -51.49 33.51 7.80
C LYS A 9 -50.42 33.21 6.77
N LYS A 10 -49.24 33.82 6.85
CA LYS A 10 -48.06 33.43 6.07
C LYS A 10 -47.69 32.05 6.54
N GLU A 11 -47.95 31.05 5.72
CA GLU A 11 -47.40 29.71 5.90
C GLU A 11 -45.88 29.83 5.74
N THR A 12 -45.13 29.51 6.79
CA THR A 12 -43.70 29.35 6.72
C THR A 12 -43.43 28.14 5.78
N PRO A 13 -42.60 28.32 4.73
CA PRO A 13 -42.30 27.19 3.85
C PRO A 13 -41.71 26.07 4.70
N GLY A 14 -42.37 24.92 4.68
CA GLY A 14 -41.90 23.73 5.38
C GLY A 14 -40.50 23.39 4.85
N ILE A 15 -39.56 23.27 5.77
CA ILE A 15 -38.21 22.80 5.42
C ILE A 15 -38.37 21.40 4.80
N SER A 16 -38.08 21.29 3.51
CA SER A 16 -38.16 20.02 2.79
C SER A 16 -37.09 19.08 3.36
N THR A 17 -37.52 18.14 4.20
CA THR A 17 -36.65 17.07 4.75
C THR A 17 -36.28 16.07 3.69
N ALA A 18 -36.84 16.16 2.47
CA ALA A 18 -36.51 15.25 1.35
C ALA A 18 -35.09 15.43 0.81
N SER A 19 -34.46 16.60 1.00
CA SER A 19 -33.08 16.85 0.57
C SER A 19 -32.01 16.32 1.55
N LEU A 20 -32.40 16.01 2.80
CA LEU A 20 -31.49 15.59 3.85
C LEU A 20 -30.88 14.20 3.56
N PRO A 21 -31.65 13.18 3.12
CA PRO A 21 -31.09 11.88 2.70
C PRO A 21 -30.13 12.00 1.50
N ASP A 22 -30.40 12.91 0.57
CA ASP A 22 -29.54 13.10 -0.61
C ASP A 22 -28.18 13.69 -0.23
N ILE A 23 -28.17 14.67 0.70
CA ILE A 23 -26.92 15.23 1.22
C ILE A 23 -26.10 14.15 1.94
N ILE A 24 -26.74 13.33 2.77
CA ILE A 24 -26.07 12.24 3.47
C ILE A 24 -25.53 11.22 2.47
N PHE A 25 -26.30 10.85 1.45
CA PHE A 25 -25.88 9.93 0.41
C PHE A 25 -24.70 10.47 -0.39
N MET A 26 -24.73 11.73 -0.81
CA MET A 26 -23.63 12.38 -1.50
C MET A 26 -22.38 12.47 -0.63
N LEU A 27 -22.53 12.71 0.68
CA LEU A 27 -21.42 12.74 1.62
C LEU A 27 -20.79 11.35 1.78
N LEU A 28 -21.61 10.32 1.94
CA LEU A 28 -21.14 8.93 2.02
C LEU A 28 -20.46 8.50 0.73
N PHE A 29 -21.03 8.85 -0.42
CA PHE A 29 -20.43 8.58 -1.73
C PHE A 29 -19.08 9.30 -1.89
N PHE A 30 -19.02 10.58 -1.49
CA PHE A 30 -17.77 11.34 -1.49
C PHE A 30 -16.70 10.68 -0.63
N PHE A 31 -17.01 10.27 0.61
CA PHE A 31 -16.07 9.55 1.46
C PHE A 31 -15.69 8.20 0.88
N MET A 32 -16.61 7.46 0.29
CA MET A 32 -16.32 6.20 -0.36
C MET A 32 -15.33 6.36 -1.53
N VAL A 33 -15.52 7.39 -2.37
CA VAL A 33 -14.63 7.68 -3.51
C VAL A 33 -13.27 8.23 -3.05
N THR A 34 -13.24 9.05 -2.00
CA THR A 34 -12.00 9.63 -1.47
C THR A 34 -11.22 8.65 -0.61
N THR A 35 -11.85 7.57 -0.10
CA THR A 35 -11.18 6.47 0.60
C THR A 35 -10.49 5.54 -0.41
N VAL A 36 -9.70 6.11 -1.30
CA VAL A 36 -8.85 5.30 -2.19
C VAL A 36 -7.77 4.67 -1.32
N MET A 37 -7.64 3.35 -1.41
CA MET A 37 -6.52 2.63 -0.79
C MET A 37 -5.22 3.25 -1.32
N ARG A 38 -4.44 3.81 -0.41
CA ARG A 38 -3.14 4.38 -0.77
C ARG A 38 -2.25 3.27 -1.29
N GLU A 39 -2.03 3.25 -2.59
CA GLU A 39 -1.03 2.38 -3.21
C GLU A 39 0.36 2.95 -2.95
N VAL A 40 1.32 2.06 -2.68
CA VAL A 40 2.73 2.44 -2.50
C VAL A 40 3.27 2.97 -3.82
N GLU A 41 3.78 4.19 -3.84
CA GLU A 41 4.44 4.75 -5.01
C GLU A 41 5.82 4.12 -5.17
N LEU A 42 6.04 3.43 -6.28
CA LEU A 42 7.33 2.82 -6.57
C LEU A 42 8.31 3.87 -7.08
N ILE A 43 9.35 4.11 -6.29
CA ILE A 43 10.49 4.98 -6.61
C ILE A 43 11.71 4.19 -7.09
N VAL A 44 11.62 2.86 -7.06
CA VAL A 44 12.57 1.93 -7.67
C VAL A 44 11.93 1.17 -8.82
N THR A 45 12.70 0.88 -9.85
CA THR A 45 12.30 -0.01 -10.94
C THR A 45 12.53 -1.43 -10.49
N VAL A 46 11.49 -2.25 -10.52
CA VAL A 46 11.57 -3.66 -10.14
C VAL A 46 11.01 -4.54 -11.25
N SER A 47 11.87 -5.33 -11.86
CA SER A 47 11.51 -6.39 -12.79
C SER A 47 11.83 -7.74 -12.15
N PRO A 48 10.86 -8.38 -11.47
CA PRO A 48 11.10 -9.65 -10.81
C PRO A 48 11.52 -10.73 -11.80
N PRO A 49 12.39 -11.66 -11.39
CA PRO A 49 12.79 -12.80 -12.23
C PRO A 49 11.62 -13.73 -12.50
N ASP A 50 11.72 -14.48 -13.57
CA ASP A 50 10.72 -15.48 -13.93
C ASP A 50 10.93 -16.75 -13.07
N ALA A 51 9.84 -17.40 -12.68
CA ALA A 51 9.86 -18.68 -11.98
C ALA A 51 8.86 -19.65 -12.60
N SER A 52 9.21 -20.93 -12.55
CA SER A 52 8.37 -22.02 -13.06
C SER A 52 7.14 -22.26 -12.16
N GLU A 53 7.36 -22.16 -10.85
CA GLU A 53 6.31 -22.36 -9.87
C GLU A 53 6.10 -21.06 -9.07
N VAL A 54 4.87 -20.54 -9.09
CA VAL A 54 4.48 -19.34 -8.37
C VAL A 54 3.29 -19.68 -7.49
N GLN A 55 3.46 -19.52 -6.18
CA GLN A 55 2.36 -19.62 -5.23
C GLN A 55 1.80 -18.23 -4.95
N LYS A 56 0.47 -18.10 -4.99
CA LYS A 56 -0.20 -16.85 -4.64
C LYS A 56 -0.33 -16.77 -3.12
N LEU A 57 0.06 -15.63 -2.56
CA LEU A 57 -0.15 -15.36 -1.14
C LEU A 57 -1.64 -15.22 -0.86
N GLU A 58 -2.15 -16.00 0.09
CA GLU A 58 -3.57 -16.04 0.44
C GLU A 58 -4.00 -14.75 1.14
N ASP A 59 -3.26 -14.33 2.17
CA ASP A 59 -3.59 -13.17 3.00
C ASP A 59 -2.65 -11.98 2.77
N LYS A 60 -3.05 -11.07 1.91
CA LYS A 60 -2.28 -9.85 1.61
C LYS A 60 -2.15 -8.89 2.79
N SER A 61 -3.06 -8.95 3.76
CA SER A 61 -3.06 -8.10 4.95
C SER A 61 -1.89 -8.40 5.91
N LEU A 62 -1.35 -9.61 5.83
CA LEU A 62 -0.22 -10.08 6.63
C LEU A 62 1.13 -9.87 5.94
N VAL A 63 1.12 -9.31 4.72
CA VAL A 63 2.31 -9.16 3.89
C VAL A 63 2.83 -7.75 3.94
N SER A 64 4.10 -7.60 4.31
CA SER A 64 4.83 -6.35 4.17
C SER A 64 5.81 -6.44 3.01
N TYR A 65 5.87 -5.40 2.19
CA TYR A 65 6.68 -5.41 0.97
C TYR A 65 7.98 -4.63 1.14
N ILE A 66 9.06 -5.23 0.65
CA ILE A 66 10.37 -4.58 0.49
C ILE A 66 10.70 -4.60 -1.00
N TYR A 67 11.03 -3.45 -1.55
CA TYR A 67 11.41 -3.30 -2.95
C TYR A 67 12.91 -3.06 -3.05
N ILE A 68 13.58 -3.74 -3.96
CA ILE A 68 15.02 -3.58 -4.19
C ILE A 68 15.27 -3.48 -5.69
N GLY A 69 15.79 -2.36 -6.13
CA GLY A 69 16.05 -2.11 -7.54
C GLY A 69 16.71 -0.77 -7.80
N GLU A 70 16.97 -0.49 -9.06
CA GLU A 70 17.49 0.80 -9.47
C GLU A 70 16.44 1.91 -9.27
N PRO A 71 16.83 3.13 -8.87
CA PRO A 71 15.93 4.26 -8.83
C PRO A 71 15.27 4.50 -10.20
N ILE A 72 14.02 4.98 -10.22
CA ILE A 72 13.34 5.36 -11.46
C ILE A 72 14.14 6.43 -12.20
N LYS A 73 14.03 6.48 -13.52
CA LYS A 73 14.82 7.37 -14.40
C LYS A 73 14.86 8.83 -13.93
N ARG A 74 13.76 9.32 -13.35
CA ARG A 74 13.65 10.68 -12.81
C ARG A 74 14.63 10.93 -11.66
N LEU A 75 14.86 9.94 -10.81
CA LEU A 75 15.73 10.03 -9.62
C LEU A 75 17.17 9.59 -9.90
N GLN A 76 17.43 8.86 -10.99
CA GLN A 76 18.78 8.43 -11.35
C GLN A 76 19.74 9.59 -11.59
N LYS A 77 19.24 10.75 -12.02
CA LYS A 77 20.07 11.96 -12.24
C LYS A 77 20.68 12.51 -10.94
N SER A 78 19.98 12.36 -9.82
CA SER A 78 20.42 12.89 -8.51
C SER A 78 21.02 11.81 -7.61
N MET A 79 20.58 10.55 -7.75
CA MET A 79 20.92 9.47 -6.82
C MET A 79 21.79 8.37 -7.41
N GLY A 80 22.06 8.42 -8.73
CA GLY A 80 22.79 7.38 -9.44
C GLY A 80 21.91 6.19 -9.82
N LYS A 81 22.56 5.16 -10.40
CA LYS A 81 21.89 3.95 -10.89
C LYS A 81 22.06 2.74 -9.94
N GLU A 82 22.71 2.93 -8.80
CA GLU A 82 22.93 1.84 -7.89
C GLU A 82 21.61 1.33 -7.30
N PRO A 83 21.43 0.00 -7.21
CA PRO A 83 20.23 -0.57 -6.58
C PRO A 83 20.07 -0.09 -5.14
N ARG A 84 18.86 0.32 -4.79
CA ARG A 84 18.51 0.82 -3.46
C ARG A 84 17.31 0.06 -2.92
N ILE A 85 17.20 0.09 -1.60
CA ILE A 85 16.06 -0.48 -0.88
C ILE A 85 14.99 0.60 -0.76
N GLN A 86 13.75 0.23 -1.03
CA GLN A 86 12.58 1.06 -0.77
C GLN A 86 11.68 0.35 0.24
N LEU A 87 11.34 1.06 1.29
CA LEU A 87 10.35 0.67 2.30
C LEU A 87 9.18 1.66 2.21
N ASN A 88 7.98 1.15 1.97
CA ASN A 88 6.80 1.98 1.67
C ASN A 88 7.10 2.96 0.50
N ASP A 89 7.04 4.27 0.76
CA ASP A 89 7.20 5.33 -0.25
C ASP A 89 8.58 6.03 -0.18
N ALA A 90 9.56 5.47 0.55
CA ALA A 90 10.85 6.11 0.78
C ALA A 90 12.02 5.15 0.57
N PHE A 91 13.17 5.70 0.16
CA PHE A 91 14.43 4.96 0.20
C PHE A 91 14.84 4.70 1.65
N ALA A 92 15.42 3.55 1.87
CA ALA A 92 15.87 3.11 3.18
C ALA A 92 17.24 2.45 3.11
N GLU A 93 17.92 2.44 4.22
CA GLU A 93 19.14 1.70 4.43
C GLU A 93 18.86 0.35 5.10
N VAL A 94 19.82 -0.56 5.03
CA VAL A 94 19.69 -1.92 5.58
C VAL A 94 19.38 -1.90 7.09
N ASN A 95 20.01 -0.98 7.83
CA ASN A 95 19.81 -0.80 9.29
C ASN A 95 18.37 -0.40 9.68
N GLN A 96 17.61 0.21 8.78
CA GLN A 96 16.22 0.63 9.03
C GLN A 96 15.21 -0.53 8.88
N LEU A 97 15.66 -1.68 8.43
CA LEU A 97 14.77 -2.84 8.23
C LEU A 97 14.19 -3.38 9.54
N LYS A 98 14.95 -3.34 10.62
CA LYS A 98 14.45 -3.77 11.96
C LYS A 98 13.27 -2.93 12.41
N ASP A 99 13.39 -1.61 12.30
CA ASP A 99 12.32 -0.68 12.66
C ASP A 99 11.10 -0.86 11.76
N PHE A 100 11.32 -1.07 10.46
CA PHE A 100 10.26 -1.35 9.50
C PHE A 100 9.49 -2.64 9.85
N VAL A 101 10.19 -3.72 10.15
CA VAL A 101 9.58 -5.00 10.56
C VAL A 101 8.77 -4.81 11.84
N PHE A 102 9.33 -4.12 12.82
CA PHE A 102 8.63 -3.83 14.07
C PHE A 102 7.36 -3.01 13.83
N GLN A 103 7.45 -1.89 13.11
CA GLN A 103 6.29 -1.04 12.81
C GLN A 103 5.22 -1.78 11.98
N SER A 104 5.64 -2.59 11.02
CA SER A 104 4.71 -3.38 10.23
C SER A 104 4.01 -4.47 11.06
N SER A 105 4.71 -5.05 12.05
CA SER A 105 4.12 -6.02 12.96
C SER A 105 3.05 -5.41 13.86
N LEU A 106 3.17 -4.13 14.23
CA LEU A 106 2.17 -3.42 15.03
C LEU A 106 0.84 -3.21 14.29
N LYS A 107 0.87 -3.18 12.96
CA LYS A 107 -0.34 -3.07 12.13
C LYS A 107 -1.13 -4.37 12.06
N ILE A 108 -0.52 -5.48 12.44
CA ILE A 108 -1.10 -6.82 12.41
C ILE A 108 -1.63 -7.15 13.82
N PRO A 109 -2.84 -7.72 13.95
CA PRO A 109 -3.36 -8.19 15.22
C PRO A 109 -2.38 -9.14 15.90
N GLU A 110 -2.30 -9.10 17.22
CA GLU A 110 -1.28 -9.81 18.00
C GLU A 110 -1.26 -11.33 17.76
N TYR A 111 -2.45 -11.92 17.60
CA TYR A 111 -2.61 -13.35 17.32
C TYR A 111 -2.09 -13.77 15.93
N ASP A 112 -1.99 -12.84 14.98
CA ASP A 112 -1.52 -13.10 13.61
C ASP A 112 -0.09 -12.61 13.34
N ARG A 113 0.57 -11.91 14.28
CA ARG A 113 1.94 -11.41 14.11
C ARG A 113 2.94 -12.50 13.73
N LYS A 114 2.76 -13.72 14.26
CA LYS A 114 3.59 -14.89 13.90
C LYS A 114 3.41 -15.34 12.45
N LYS A 115 2.34 -14.92 11.79
CA LYS A 115 2.05 -15.23 10.39
C LYS A 115 2.54 -14.14 9.44
N GLN A 116 3.10 -13.04 9.94
CA GLN A 116 3.65 -11.98 9.11
C GLN A 116 4.62 -12.54 8.08
N ILE A 117 4.47 -12.09 6.84
CA ILE A 117 5.31 -12.46 5.72
C ILE A 117 5.96 -11.21 5.17
N ILE A 118 7.28 -11.24 5.00
CA ILE A 118 8.02 -10.19 4.30
C ILE A 118 8.18 -10.61 2.83
N SER A 119 7.52 -9.90 1.93
CA SER A 119 7.63 -10.16 0.50
C SER A 119 8.65 -9.23 -0.12
N MET A 120 9.73 -9.80 -0.61
CA MET A 120 10.81 -9.08 -1.28
C MET A 120 10.57 -9.06 -2.79
N LYS A 121 10.41 -7.87 -3.33
CA LYS A 121 10.34 -7.62 -4.78
C LYS A 121 11.69 -7.09 -5.24
N ILE A 122 12.46 -7.95 -5.86
CA ILE A 122 13.86 -7.69 -6.22
C ILE A 122 13.97 -7.62 -7.74
N ASP A 123 14.67 -6.60 -8.23
CA ASP A 123 15.02 -6.54 -9.64
C ASP A 123 16.09 -7.60 -9.99
N GLN A 124 15.91 -8.25 -11.13
CA GLN A 124 16.80 -9.33 -11.58
C GLN A 124 18.27 -8.90 -11.73
N LEU A 125 18.55 -7.61 -11.95
CA LEU A 125 19.89 -7.06 -12.08
C LEU A 125 20.50 -6.64 -10.73
N THR A 126 19.78 -6.82 -9.62
CA THR A 126 20.26 -6.45 -8.29
C THR A 126 21.41 -7.33 -7.84
N LYS A 127 22.46 -6.70 -7.29
CA LYS A 127 23.62 -7.43 -6.73
C LYS A 127 23.18 -8.27 -5.53
N MET A 128 23.59 -9.55 -5.52
CA MET A 128 23.24 -10.49 -4.44
C MET A 128 23.77 -10.08 -3.07
N GLY A 129 24.84 -9.27 -3.01
CA GLY A 129 25.34 -8.71 -1.73
C GLY A 129 24.25 -7.97 -0.97
N ILE A 130 23.55 -7.02 -1.64
CA ILE A 130 22.48 -6.23 -1.03
C ILE A 130 21.35 -7.15 -0.54
N VAL A 131 20.99 -8.17 -1.32
CA VAL A 131 19.95 -9.14 -0.96
C VAL A 131 20.37 -9.95 0.28
N SER A 132 21.63 -10.32 0.37
CA SER A 132 22.17 -11.08 1.51
C SER A 132 22.16 -10.24 2.78
N ASP A 133 22.57 -8.98 2.69
CA ASP A 133 22.54 -8.04 3.82
C ASP A 133 21.12 -7.81 4.33
N VAL A 134 20.16 -7.58 3.42
CA VAL A 134 18.74 -7.48 3.75
C VAL A 134 18.22 -8.74 4.45
N LYS A 135 18.57 -9.93 3.95
CA LYS A 135 18.18 -11.20 4.57
C LYS A 135 18.74 -11.38 5.97
N GLN A 136 19.98 -10.98 6.18
CA GLN A 136 20.62 -11.08 7.48
C GLN A 136 19.92 -10.16 8.48
N GLU A 137 19.64 -8.91 8.10
CA GLU A 137 18.97 -7.96 8.93
C GLU A 137 17.52 -8.39 9.29
N LEU A 138 16.81 -8.96 8.31
CA LEU A 138 15.48 -9.54 8.54
C LEU A 138 15.52 -10.73 9.50
N ARG A 139 16.56 -11.55 9.45
CA ARG A 139 16.78 -12.66 10.39
C ARG A 139 17.02 -12.14 11.79
N GLU A 140 17.82 -11.10 11.94
CA GLU A 140 18.08 -10.44 13.23
C GLU A 140 16.84 -9.75 13.79
N ALA A 141 15.96 -9.23 12.91
CA ALA A 141 14.63 -8.71 13.28
C ALA A 141 13.60 -9.80 13.57
N ASN A 142 14.00 -11.08 13.56
CA ASN A 142 13.11 -12.24 13.75
C ASN A 142 11.99 -12.36 12.71
N ALA A 143 12.16 -11.76 11.54
CA ALA A 143 11.24 -11.89 10.39
C ALA A 143 11.63 -13.10 9.55
N LEU A 144 11.27 -14.29 10.02
CA LEU A 144 11.74 -15.57 9.45
C LEU A 144 10.97 -16.01 8.20
N LYS A 145 9.76 -15.47 7.98
CA LYS A 145 8.94 -15.81 6.82
C LYS A 145 9.19 -14.81 5.69
N ILE A 146 10.09 -15.18 4.80
CA ILE A 146 10.46 -14.36 3.64
C ILE A 146 9.91 -15.02 2.38
N ASN A 147 9.25 -14.24 1.55
CA ASN A 147 8.78 -14.62 0.22
C ASN A 147 9.47 -13.77 -0.84
N TYR A 148 9.84 -14.39 -1.96
CA TYR A 148 10.37 -13.70 -3.13
C TYR A 148 9.26 -13.56 -4.17
N SER A 149 8.97 -12.34 -4.57
CA SER A 149 8.03 -12.09 -5.66
C SER A 149 8.70 -12.39 -6.99
N THR A 150 8.09 -13.27 -7.77
CA THR A 150 8.53 -13.67 -9.10
C THR A 150 7.39 -13.53 -10.09
N LYS A 151 7.70 -13.46 -11.38
CA LYS A 151 6.72 -13.58 -12.45
C LYS A 151 6.61 -15.04 -12.87
N LYS A 152 5.41 -15.47 -13.27
CA LYS A 152 5.23 -16.78 -13.88
C LYS A 152 5.83 -16.73 -15.28
N GLY A 153 6.98 -17.37 -15.45
CA GLY A 153 7.64 -17.55 -16.74
C GLY A 153 6.96 -18.65 -17.55
N PHE A 154 6.74 -18.42 -18.84
CA PHE A 154 6.45 -19.52 -19.76
C PHE A 154 7.77 -20.27 -20.01
N ILE A 155 7.90 -21.48 -19.45
CA ILE A 155 8.92 -22.41 -19.91
C ILE A 155 8.44 -22.85 -21.29
N ALA A 156 9.04 -22.31 -22.34
CA ALA A 156 8.91 -22.93 -23.64
C ALA A 156 9.49 -24.34 -23.53
N SER A 157 8.64 -25.34 -23.46
CA SER A 157 9.06 -26.74 -23.55
C SER A 157 9.77 -26.92 -24.89
N LYS A 158 11.05 -27.19 -24.81
CA LYS A 158 11.88 -27.62 -25.93
C LYS A 158 11.56 -29.07 -26.28
#